data_d66af10252653b40b330698ffe014584
#
_entry.id   d66af10252653b40b330698ffe014584
#
_cell.length_a   1.000
_cell.length_b   1.000
_cell.length_c   1.000
_cell.angle_alpha   90.00
_cell.angle_beta   90.00
_cell.angle_gamma   90.00
#
_symmetry.space_group_name_H-M   'P 1'
#
loop_
_entity.id
_entity.type
_entity.pdbx_description
1 polymer ?
#
loop_
_entity_poly.entity_id
_entity_poly.type
_entity_poly.pdbx_seq_one_letter_code
_entity_poly.pdbx_strand_id
1 'polypeptide(L)'
;MKHGWKGVIRLRVEAETMTLYAVTDRAWAKEVTLMEQVKQALKGGITFLQLREKKLSEGEFIKEAREMKKLAAQYQIPFVINDNIKVALEVDADGVHIGQDDMSVEEARKLLGEDKIIGVSAHNVKEALKAQKGGADYLGVGAVCATSTKKDANVVSKEEIKKIKEAV
;
A
#
# COMPACT_ATOMS: atom_id res chain seq x y z
N MET A 1 9.23 28.73 -8.45
CA MET A 1 10.68 28.50 -8.11
C MET A 1 10.80 27.02 -7.73
N LYS A 2 11.53 26.24 -8.52
CA LYS A 2 11.75 24.82 -8.30
C LYS A 2 12.77 24.66 -7.17
N HIS A 3 12.36 24.17 -6.01
CA HIS A 3 13.30 23.78 -4.96
C HIS A 3 13.94 22.47 -5.37
N GLY A 4 15.22 22.55 -5.75
CA GLY A 4 16.00 21.42 -6.20
C GLY A 4 16.33 20.48 -5.06
N TRP A 5 15.85 19.27 -5.15
CA TRP A 5 16.33 18.13 -4.38
C TRP A 5 17.68 17.70 -4.96
N LYS A 6 18.76 17.96 -4.24
CA LYS A 6 20.09 17.47 -4.57
C LYS A 6 20.29 16.07 -3.96
N GLY A 7 20.01 15.08 -4.74
CA GLY A 7 20.24 13.66 -4.52
C GLY A 7 19.41 12.95 -5.57
N VAL A 8 19.94 11.96 -6.26
CA VAL A 8 19.14 11.14 -7.20
C VAL A 8 18.20 10.30 -6.34
N ILE A 9 17.05 10.88 -5.95
CA ILE A 9 15.97 10.11 -5.34
C ILE A 9 15.36 9.34 -6.50
N ARG A 10 15.70 8.07 -6.59
CA ARG A 10 14.97 7.13 -7.43
C ARG A 10 13.58 7.03 -6.80
N LEU A 11 12.56 7.63 -7.42
CA LEU A 11 11.18 7.43 -7.00
C LEU A 11 10.89 5.94 -7.12
N ARG A 12 10.64 5.28 -5.99
CA ARG A 12 10.26 3.86 -5.94
C ARG A 12 8.83 3.66 -6.45
N VAL A 13 8.06 4.73 -6.45
CA VAL A 13 6.67 4.78 -6.91
C VAL A 13 6.51 6.00 -7.80
N GLU A 14 6.08 5.79 -9.03
CA GLU A 14 5.76 6.86 -9.97
C GLU A 14 4.24 7.12 -9.97
N ALA A 15 3.82 8.33 -10.31
CA ALA A 15 2.42 8.73 -10.30
C ALA A 15 1.54 7.80 -11.17
N GLU A 16 2.08 7.35 -12.29
CA GLU A 16 1.42 6.43 -13.24
C GLU A 16 1.08 5.09 -12.59
N THR A 17 1.94 4.57 -11.71
CA THR A 17 1.69 3.31 -11.00
C THR A 17 0.59 3.44 -9.94
N MET A 18 0.24 4.66 -9.52
CA MET A 18 -0.82 4.95 -8.56
C MET A 18 -2.18 5.24 -9.20
N THR A 19 -2.31 5.16 -10.53
CA THR A 19 -3.53 5.54 -11.26
C THR A 19 -4.73 4.67 -10.88
N LEU A 20 -4.55 3.36 -10.74
CA LEU A 20 -5.61 2.44 -10.33
C LEU A 20 -5.07 1.41 -9.34
N TYR A 21 -5.17 1.75 -8.06
CA TYR A 21 -4.65 0.97 -6.95
C TYR A 21 -5.71 0.01 -6.41
N ALA A 22 -5.46 -1.28 -6.52
CA ALA A 22 -6.34 -2.32 -6.00
C ALA A 22 -5.87 -2.82 -4.62
N VAL A 23 -6.81 -2.89 -3.68
CA VAL A 23 -6.62 -3.52 -2.36
C VAL A 23 -7.55 -4.71 -2.27
N THR A 24 -7.00 -5.88 -1.95
CA THR A 24 -7.83 -7.09 -1.81
C THR A 24 -8.65 -7.07 -0.53
N ASP A 25 -9.86 -7.62 -0.60
CA ASP A 25 -10.67 -7.91 0.59
C ASP A 25 -11.42 -9.24 0.37
N ARG A 26 -11.08 -10.23 1.19
CA ARG A 26 -11.69 -11.58 1.13
C ARG A 26 -13.20 -11.57 1.39
N ALA A 27 -13.74 -10.55 2.07
CA ALA A 27 -15.17 -10.44 2.31
C ALA A 27 -16.00 -10.36 1.01
N TRP A 28 -15.38 -9.93 -0.08
CA TRP A 28 -16.01 -9.84 -1.41
C TRP A 28 -15.80 -11.08 -2.28
N ALA A 29 -14.95 -12.02 -1.85
CA ALA A 29 -14.68 -13.28 -2.56
C ALA A 29 -15.74 -14.34 -2.21
N LYS A 30 -17.00 -14.14 -2.62
CA LYS A 30 -18.11 -15.04 -2.31
C LYS A 30 -18.29 -16.13 -3.35
N GLU A 31 -18.44 -15.76 -4.60
CA GLU A 31 -18.72 -16.67 -5.73
C GLU A 31 -17.44 -16.99 -6.53
N VAL A 32 -16.48 -16.08 -6.50
CA VAL A 32 -15.20 -16.19 -7.21
C VAL A 32 -14.07 -16.12 -6.20
N THR A 33 -13.01 -16.91 -6.39
CA THR A 33 -11.85 -16.88 -5.48
C THR A 33 -11.15 -15.52 -5.52
N LEU A 34 -10.45 -15.15 -4.44
CA LEU A 34 -9.69 -13.91 -4.39
C LEU A 34 -8.66 -13.83 -5.52
N MET A 35 -8.00 -14.95 -5.83
CA MET A 35 -7.04 -15.04 -6.94
C MET A 35 -7.69 -14.76 -8.29
N GLU A 36 -8.90 -15.26 -8.52
CA GLU A 36 -9.60 -14.99 -9.77
C GLU A 36 -10.06 -13.53 -9.87
N GLN A 37 -10.52 -12.93 -8.75
CA GLN A 37 -10.82 -11.49 -8.71
C GLN A 37 -9.59 -10.65 -9.06
N VAL A 38 -8.42 -10.99 -8.49
CA VAL A 38 -7.17 -10.30 -8.81
C VAL A 38 -6.80 -10.46 -10.29
N LYS A 39 -6.96 -11.66 -10.87
CA LYS A 39 -6.75 -11.86 -12.33
C LYS A 39 -7.65 -10.98 -13.17
N GLN A 40 -8.92 -10.86 -12.80
CA GLN A 40 -9.86 -10.01 -13.52
C GLN A 40 -9.51 -8.53 -13.37
N ALA A 41 -9.11 -8.09 -12.16
CA ALA A 41 -8.66 -6.73 -11.92
C ALA A 41 -7.40 -6.38 -12.73
N LEU A 42 -6.42 -7.30 -12.81
CA LEU A 42 -5.24 -7.15 -13.65
C LEU A 42 -5.57 -7.02 -15.14
N LYS A 43 -6.48 -7.85 -15.65
CA LYS A 43 -7.00 -7.72 -17.02
C LYS A 43 -7.74 -6.41 -17.24
N GLY A 44 -8.39 -5.88 -16.19
CA GLY A 44 -9.07 -4.58 -16.17
C GLY A 44 -8.12 -3.39 -16.11
N GLY A 45 -6.82 -3.61 -15.94
CA GLY A 45 -5.80 -2.55 -16.02
C GLY A 45 -5.46 -1.88 -14.69
N ILE A 46 -5.58 -2.59 -13.55
CA ILE A 46 -5.01 -2.06 -12.31
C ILE A 46 -3.50 -1.85 -12.48
N THR A 47 -2.99 -0.80 -11.86
CA THR A 47 -1.59 -0.37 -11.97
C THR A 47 -0.78 -0.61 -10.70
N PHE A 48 -1.44 -1.00 -9.60
CA PHE A 48 -0.81 -1.33 -8.32
C PHE A 48 -1.68 -2.33 -7.56
N LEU A 49 -1.06 -3.29 -6.88
CA LEU A 49 -1.77 -4.33 -6.13
C LEU A 49 -1.30 -4.40 -4.67
N GLN A 50 -2.25 -4.30 -3.73
CA GLN A 50 -2.03 -4.56 -2.31
C GLN A 50 -2.79 -5.82 -1.88
N LEU A 51 -2.07 -6.81 -1.33
CA LEU A 51 -2.68 -7.97 -0.68
C LEU A 51 -2.95 -7.66 0.79
N ARG A 52 -4.24 -7.60 1.15
CA ARG A 52 -4.70 -7.40 2.52
C ARG A 52 -5.38 -8.67 3.03
N GLU A 53 -4.76 -9.29 4.03
CA GLU A 53 -5.25 -10.48 4.73
C GLU A 53 -5.29 -10.24 6.25
N LYS A 54 -6.38 -10.67 6.88
CA LYS A 54 -6.61 -10.50 8.32
C LYS A 54 -6.92 -11.79 9.07
N LYS A 55 -7.13 -12.90 8.33
CA LYS A 55 -7.65 -14.13 8.92
C LYS A 55 -6.82 -15.38 8.61
N LEU A 56 -5.92 -15.32 7.64
CA LEU A 56 -5.08 -16.45 7.29
C LEU A 56 -4.00 -16.68 8.34
N SER A 57 -3.61 -17.92 8.52
CA SER A 57 -2.36 -18.25 9.19
C SER A 57 -1.18 -17.70 8.40
N GLU A 58 -0.04 -17.46 9.06
CA GLU A 58 1.16 -16.93 8.40
C GLU A 58 1.58 -17.77 7.18
N GLY A 59 1.55 -19.12 7.32
CA GLY A 59 1.92 -20.00 6.22
C GLY A 59 0.98 -19.91 5.00
N GLU A 60 -0.32 -19.81 5.25
CA GLU A 60 -1.31 -19.60 4.18
C GLU A 60 -1.16 -18.23 3.53
N PHE A 61 -0.90 -17.18 4.32
CA PHE A 61 -0.66 -15.84 3.82
C PHE A 61 0.59 -15.79 2.92
N ILE A 62 1.70 -16.40 3.34
CA ILE A 62 2.92 -16.51 2.55
C ILE A 62 2.65 -17.23 1.22
N LYS A 63 1.93 -18.35 1.26
CA LYS A 63 1.57 -19.13 0.06
C LYS A 63 0.78 -18.27 -0.93
N GLU A 64 -0.29 -17.63 -0.48
CA GLU A 64 -1.15 -16.77 -1.30
C GLU A 64 -0.37 -15.56 -1.85
N ALA A 65 0.45 -14.93 -1.00
CA ALA A 65 1.28 -13.81 -1.40
C ALA A 65 2.29 -14.17 -2.52
N ARG A 66 2.92 -15.37 -2.44
CA ARG A 66 3.82 -15.85 -3.50
C ARG A 66 3.10 -16.05 -4.84
N GLU A 67 1.88 -16.57 -4.81
CA GLU A 67 1.07 -16.78 -6.01
C GLU A 67 0.64 -15.42 -6.63
N MET A 68 0.19 -14.48 -5.79
CA MET A 68 -0.19 -13.14 -6.25
C MET A 68 0.99 -12.34 -6.77
N LYS A 69 2.16 -12.40 -6.12
CA LYS A 69 3.37 -11.76 -6.63
C LYS A 69 3.74 -12.24 -8.03
N LYS A 70 3.72 -13.56 -8.26
CA LYS A 70 3.99 -14.13 -9.59
C LYS A 70 2.98 -13.62 -10.63
N LEU A 71 1.73 -13.48 -10.23
CA LEU A 71 0.69 -12.98 -11.11
C LEU A 71 0.89 -11.48 -11.41
N ALA A 72 1.14 -10.64 -10.41
CA ALA A 72 1.41 -9.20 -10.58
C ALA A 72 2.64 -8.96 -11.48
N ALA A 73 3.69 -9.76 -11.32
CA ALA A 73 4.90 -9.68 -12.13
C ALA A 73 4.65 -9.92 -13.63
N GLN A 74 3.67 -10.76 -14.00
CA GLN A 74 3.28 -10.96 -15.41
C GLN A 74 2.70 -9.69 -16.04
N TYR A 75 2.13 -8.80 -15.23
CA TYR A 75 1.56 -7.52 -15.65
C TYR A 75 2.49 -6.34 -15.36
N GLN A 76 3.69 -6.61 -14.81
CA GLN A 76 4.72 -5.61 -14.51
C GLN A 76 4.22 -4.49 -13.57
N ILE A 77 3.31 -4.82 -12.64
CA ILE A 77 2.80 -3.88 -11.64
C ILE A 77 3.40 -4.14 -10.26
N PRO A 78 3.60 -3.10 -9.44
CA PRO A 78 4.05 -3.25 -8.07
C PRO A 78 3.07 -4.06 -7.21
N PHE A 79 3.62 -4.90 -6.34
CA PHE A 79 2.89 -5.75 -5.41
C PHE A 79 3.37 -5.52 -3.98
N VAL A 80 2.47 -5.07 -3.09
CA VAL A 80 2.78 -4.82 -1.68
C VAL A 80 1.90 -5.64 -0.73
N ILE A 81 2.43 -5.89 0.45
CA ILE A 81 1.73 -6.57 1.54
C ILE A 81 1.20 -5.55 2.54
N ASN A 82 -0.06 -5.72 2.96
CA ASN A 82 -0.65 -4.89 4.01
C ASN A 82 -0.15 -5.33 5.40
N ASP A 83 0.37 -4.41 6.20
CA ASP A 83 0.81 -4.49 7.60
C ASP A 83 1.94 -5.48 7.89
N ASN A 84 2.02 -6.61 7.23
CA ASN A 84 2.91 -7.71 7.60
C ASN A 84 4.27 -7.66 6.90
N ILE A 85 5.25 -7.03 7.55
CA ILE A 85 6.63 -6.90 7.04
C ILE A 85 7.32 -8.26 6.90
N LYS A 86 7.07 -9.20 7.82
CA LYS A 86 7.66 -10.54 7.76
C LYS A 86 7.23 -11.29 6.50
N VAL A 87 5.95 -11.26 6.19
CA VAL A 87 5.44 -11.86 4.93
C VAL A 87 6.02 -11.15 3.72
N ALA A 88 6.10 -9.81 3.74
CA ALA A 88 6.67 -9.06 2.63
C ALA A 88 8.13 -9.45 2.34
N LEU A 89 8.95 -9.61 3.37
CA LEU A 89 10.34 -10.06 3.26
C LEU A 89 10.41 -11.51 2.76
N GLU A 90 9.61 -12.42 3.34
CA GLU A 90 9.62 -13.85 3.00
C GLU A 90 9.24 -14.11 1.54
N VAL A 91 8.33 -13.31 0.98
CA VAL A 91 7.93 -13.45 -0.43
C VAL A 91 8.70 -12.50 -1.35
N ASP A 92 9.60 -11.69 -0.78
CA ASP A 92 10.31 -10.65 -1.50
C ASP A 92 9.34 -9.72 -2.26
N ALA A 93 8.24 -9.27 -1.61
CA ALA A 93 7.31 -8.31 -2.20
C ALA A 93 8.01 -6.99 -2.56
N ASP A 94 7.41 -6.19 -3.45
CA ASP A 94 7.98 -4.88 -3.81
C ASP A 94 7.95 -3.90 -2.63
N GLY A 95 7.10 -4.17 -1.62
CA GLY A 95 7.05 -3.38 -0.40
C GLY A 95 5.89 -3.74 0.52
N VAL A 96 5.55 -2.77 1.38
CA VAL A 96 4.45 -2.87 2.35
C VAL A 96 3.58 -1.62 2.33
N HIS A 97 2.35 -1.76 2.84
CA HIS A 97 1.49 -0.64 3.23
C HIS A 97 1.13 -0.81 4.70
N ILE A 98 1.44 0.19 5.53
CA ILE A 98 1.24 0.16 6.99
C ILE A 98 0.26 1.24 7.45
N GLY A 99 -0.45 0.96 8.54
CA GLY A 99 -1.34 1.90 9.23
C GLY A 99 -0.64 2.64 10.37
N GLN A 100 -1.42 3.45 11.11
CA GLN A 100 -0.88 4.26 12.22
C GLN A 100 -0.57 3.45 13.48
N ASP A 101 -1.24 2.28 13.64
CA ASP A 101 -1.08 1.39 14.80
C ASP A 101 -0.08 0.25 14.53
N ASP A 102 0.47 0.20 13.31
CA ASP A 102 1.46 -0.79 12.91
C ASP A 102 2.89 -0.33 13.28
N MET A 103 3.89 -1.06 12.78
CA MET A 103 5.29 -0.70 12.94
C MET A 103 5.58 0.71 12.39
N SER A 104 6.45 1.47 13.03
CA SER A 104 6.83 2.80 12.53
C SER A 104 7.52 2.72 11.16
N VAL A 105 7.41 3.79 10.38
CA VAL A 105 8.02 3.87 9.04
C VAL A 105 9.53 3.70 9.11
N GLU A 106 10.15 4.30 10.12
CA GLU A 106 11.59 4.24 10.34
C GLU A 106 12.07 2.81 10.66
N GLU A 107 11.29 2.06 11.47
CA GLU A 107 11.59 0.66 11.76
C GLU A 107 11.35 -0.24 10.54
N ALA A 108 10.24 -0.02 9.84
CA ALA A 108 9.93 -0.72 8.60
C ALA A 108 11.04 -0.51 7.55
N ARG A 109 11.53 0.73 7.41
CA ARG A 109 12.63 1.07 6.48
C ARG A 109 13.94 0.35 6.85
N LYS A 110 14.27 0.26 8.14
CA LYS A 110 15.46 -0.49 8.61
C LYS A 110 15.40 -1.97 8.26
N LEU A 111 14.21 -2.58 8.32
CA LEU A 111 14.02 -4.01 8.02
C LEU A 111 13.96 -4.29 6.51
N LEU A 112 13.28 -3.44 5.76
CA LEU A 112 13.04 -3.63 4.33
C LEU A 112 14.20 -3.14 3.45
N GLY A 113 15.03 -2.23 3.97
CA GLY A 113 16.10 -1.58 3.20
C GLY A 113 15.56 -0.44 2.31
N GLU A 114 16.48 0.19 1.57
CA GLU A 114 16.20 1.41 0.80
C GLU A 114 15.45 1.16 -0.52
N ASP A 115 15.42 -0.08 -1.02
CA ASP A 115 14.85 -0.39 -2.34
C ASP A 115 13.37 -0.79 -2.30
N LYS A 116 12.82 -1.09 -1.10
CA LYS A 116 11.43 -1.52 -0.95
C LYS A 116 10.48 -0.33 -0.77
N ILE A 117 9.28 -0.47 -1.31
CA ILE A 117 8.21 0.52 -1.21
C ILE A 117 7.59 0.49 0.19
N ILE A 118 7.41 1.65 0.81
CA ILE A 118 6.63 1.81 2.05
C ILE A 118 5.51 2.81 1.80
N GLY A 119 4.27 2.30 1.76
CA GLY A 119 3.07 3.12 1.80
C GLY A 119 2.56 3.29 3.22
N VAL A 120 1.95 4.41 3.54
CA VAL A 120 1.42 4.71 4.87
C VAL A 120 0.01 5.29 4.79
N SER A 121 -0.92 4.75 5.59
CA SER A 121 -2.23 5.37 5.78
C SER A 121 -2.08 6.67 6.58
N ALA A 122 -2.72 7.75 6.15
CA ALA A 122 -2.76 9.03 6.87
C ALA A 122 -4.17 9.63 6.84
N HIS A 123 -4.60 10.21 7.97
CA HIS A 123 -5.93 10.76 8.16
C HIS A 123 -5.92 12.29 8.39
N ASN A 124 -4.75 12.85 8.65
CA ASN A 124 -4.53 14.28 8.92
C ASN A 124 -3.11 14.69 8.55
N VAL A 125 -2.88 16.02 8.54
CA VAL A 125 -1.57 16.61 8.19
C VAL A 125 -0.44 16.11 9.09
N LYS A 126 -0.68 15.94 10.39
CA LYS A 126 0.35 15.49 11.35
C LYS A 126 0.86 14.08 11.01
N GLU A 127 -0.05 13.17 10.71
CA GLU A 127 0.28 11.78 10.30
C GLU A 127 1.01 11.77 8.96
N ALA A 128 0.55 12.57 7.99
CA ALA A 128 1.18 12.69 6.69
C ALA A 128 2.64 13.18 6.79
N LEU A 129 2.88 14.25 7.54
CA LEU A 129 4.23 14.79 7.78
C LEU A 129 5.13 13.79 8.53
N LYS A 130 4.56 13.06 9.51
CA LYS A 130 5.31 12.00 10.22
C LYS A 130 5.72 10.88 9.26
N ALA A 131 4.81 10.43 8.41
CA ALA A 131 5.08 9.38 7.43
C ALA A 131 6.13 9.83 6.41
N GLN A 132 6.01 11.04 5.86
CA GLN A 132 7.00 11.61 4.94
C GLN A 132 8.39 11.71 5.58
N LYS A 133 8.48 12.23 6.81
CA LYS A 133 9.74 12.32 7.56
C LYS A 133 10.36 10.95 7.83
N GLY A 134 9.53 9.93 8.08
CA GLY A 134 9.97 8.55 8.31
C GLY A 134 10.45 7.83 7.04
N GLY A 135 10.26 8.42 5.87
CA GLY A 135 10.70 7.84 4.59
C GLY A 135 9.62 6.99 3.89
N ALA A 136 8.35 7.32 4.06
CA ALA A 136 7.27 6.76 3.25
C ALA A 136 7.40 7.18 1.79
N ASP A 137 7.12 6.25 0.86
CA ASP A 137 7.18 6.49 -0.58
C ASP A 137 5.85 7.02 -1.12
N TYR A 138 4.73 6.71 -0.46
CA TYR A 138 3.41 7.25 -0.77
C TYR A 138 2.48 7.24 0.45
N LEU A 139 1.42 8.02 0.37
CA LEU A 139 0.38 8.09 1.39
C LEU A 139 -0.96 7.55 0.87
N GLY A 140 -1.61 6.71 1.68
CA GLY A 140 -3.00 6.32 1.51
C GLY A 140 -3.90 7.22 2.35
N VAL A 141 -4.48 8.26 1.77
CA VAL A 141 -5.32 9.21 2.50
C VAL A 141 -6.79 8.83 2.38
N GLY A 142 -7.43 8.57 3.50
CA GLY A 142 -8.84 8.17 3.52
C GLY A 142 -9.34 7.78 4.94
N ALA A 143 -10.60 7.37 5.06
CA ALA A 143 -11.54 7.15 3.97
C ALA A 143 -12.15 8.47 3.48
N VAL A 144 -12.33 8.63 2.17
CA VAL A 144 -13.01 9.79 1.58
C VAL A 144 -14.53 9.68 1.69
N CYS A 145 -15.02 8.44 1.65
CA CYS A 145 -16.43 8.09 1.82
C CYS A 145 -16.57 7.05 2.94
N ALA A 146 -17.72 7.01 3.58
CA ALA A 146 -18.02 5.96 4.55
C ALA A 146 -17.85 4.57 3.91
N THR A 147 -17.19 3.65 4.62
CA THR A 147 -16.89 2.31 4.14
C THR A 147 -17.14 1.27 5.20
N SER A 148 -17.60 0.10 4.80
CA SER A 148 -17.72 -1.09 5.67
C SER A 148 -16.49 -1.99 5.63
N THR A 149 -15.58 -1.75 4.71
CA THR A 149 -14.37 -2.57 4.49
C THR A 149 -13.36 -2.42 5.64
N LYS A 150 -13.21 -1.20 6.17
CA LYS A 150 -12.38 -0.89 7.33
C LYS A 150 -13.28 -0.24 8.39
N LYS A 151 -13.63 -1.00 9.45
CA LYS A 151 -14.63 -0.60 10.46
C LYS A 151 -14.24 0.64 11.27
N ASP A 152 -12.96 0.89 11.39
CA ASP A 152 -12.30 1.96 12.14
C ASP A 152 -11.87 3.14 11.25
N ALA A 153 -12.25 3.12 9.97
CA ALA A 153 -11.93 4.22 9.07
C ALA A 153 -12.78 5.46 9.36
N ASN A 154 -12.16 6.50 9.88
CA ASN A 154 -12.74 7.83 9.96
C ASN A 154 -12.79 8.46 8.57
N VAL A 155 -13.89 9.18 8.27
CA VAL A 155 -14.00 9.92 7.02
C VAL A 155 -13.10 11.16 7.10
N VAL A 156 -12.19 11.29 6.13
CA VAL A 156 -11.32 12.45 5.98
C VAL A 156 -12.01 13.47 5.04
N SER A 157 -12.15 14.71 5.49
CA SER A 157 -12.80 15.74 4.68
C SER A 157 -11.97 16.14 3.46
N LYS A 158 -12.62 16.68 2.44
CA LYS A 158 -11.93 17.20 1.25
C LYS A 158 -10.96 18.32 1.61
N GLU A 159 -11.30 19.14 2.58
CA GLU A 159 -10.47 20.23 3.11
C GLU A 159 -9.22 19.68 3.77
N GLU A 160 -9.33 18.59 4.53
CA GLU A 160 -8.16 17.97 5.16
C GLU A 160 -7.26 17.29 4.12
N ILE A 161 -7.83 16.62 3.11
CA ILE A 161 -7.05 16.06 2.00
C ILE A 161 -6.25 17.17 1.28
N LYS A 162 -6.87 18.33 1.05
CA LYS A 162 -6.19 19.47 0.44
C LYS A 162 -5.03 19.96 1.31
N LYS A 163 -5.23 20.10 2.62
CA LYS A 163 -4.17 20.50 3.57
C LYS A 163 -3.03 19.47 3.58
N ILE A 164 -3.35 18.17 3.58
CA ILE A 164 -2.33 17.11 3.49
C ILE A 164 -1.50 17.29 2.21
N LYS A 165 -2.15 17.44 1.05
CA LYS A 165 -1.48 17.63 -0.24
C LYS A 165 -0.60 18.88 -0.29
N GLU A 166 -0.96 19.94 0.43
CA GLU A 166 -0.19 21.19 0.50
C GLU A 166 1.01 21.08 1.46
N ALA A 167 0.94 20.15 2.42
CA ALA A 167 1.94 19.99 3.47
C ALA A 167 3.09 19.02 3.12
N VAL A 168 2.87 18.06 2.17
CA VAL A 168 3.81 16.98 1.83
C VAL A 168 4.30 16.99 0.38
#